data_b588ee1ad61b6cb57228694d579b8b06
#
_entry.id   b588ee1ad61b6cb57228694d579b8b06
#
_cell.length_a   1.000
_cell.length_b   1.000
_cell.length_c   1.000
_cell.angle_alpha   90.00
_cell.angle_beta   90.00
_cell.angle_gamma   90.00
#
_symmetry.space_group_name_H-M   'P 1'
#
loop_
_entity.id
_entity.type
_entity.pdbx_description
1 polymer ?
#
loop_
_entity_poly.entity_id
_entity_poly.type
_entity_poly.pdbx_seq_one_letter_code
_entity_poly.pdbx_strand_id
1 'polypeptide(L)'
;MKILLVIDQFDQGNNGTTISARRFAQALAADGNEVRVAATGKPARGKYPMPEIHFLPVADSIIRSQGMVFAKPNRSVLEQAIAWADVVHFMMPFALSRVGLRIAKEMGKPVTAAFHVQPENITSTIHLGKNKKANELLYEWFRDDFYNEFTHIHCPSPFIAGQLKEHGYQAKLHIISNGVSDEFYPRVRQKEPELAHKFVILMIGRYSEEKRQDVLIEAVKRSAHSHRIQLILAGQGPKERSLRWKGRSLRYPPIMGFFDTERLCELMAMSDLYVHAADVEIEAIACLEAVASGLVPVIADSPLSATSQFALDHRSLFEAGNVDDLAERIDWWYEHATARHQMARIYAESANQYRLKNSIRKAEQMFAEEIAETLG
;
A
#
# COMPACT_ATOMS: atom_id res chain seq x y z
N MET A 1 -6.58 -25.12 3.55
CA MET A 1 -5.16 -25.15 3.97
C MET A 1 -4.99 -24.47 5.32
N LYS A 2 -3.98 -24.87 6.10
CA LYS A 2 -3.53 -24.15 7.30
C LYS A 2 -2.40 -23.20 6.92
N ILE A 3 -2.67 -21.91 6.89
CA ILE A 3 -1.77 -20.88 6.42
C ILE A 3 -1.27 -20.06 7.60
N LEU A 4 0.05 -19.99 7.79
CA LEU A 4 0.68 -19.11 8.76
C LEU A 4 1.24 -17.87 8.05
N LEU A 5 0.72 -16.69 8.39
CA LEU A 5 1.29 -15.41 7.96
C LEU A 5 2.30 -14.94 9.00
N VAL A 6 3.51 -14.61 8.57
CA VAL A 6 4.57 -14.08 9.44
C VAL A 6 4.84 -12.63 9.06
N ILE A 7 4.54 -11.72 9.98
CA ILE A 7 4.67 -10.28 9.77
C ILE A 7 5.04 -9.57 11.08
N ASP A 8 5.87 -8.54 11.03
CA ASP A 8 6.32 -7.86 12.24
C ASP A 8 5.17 -7.18 13.01
N GLN A 9 4.26 -6.52 12.32
CA GLN A 9 3.11 -5.84 12.94
C GLN A 9 1.79 -6.21 12.27
N PHE A 10 0.71 -6.35 13.06
CA PHE A 10 -0.60 -6.75 12.55
C PHE A 10 -1.76 -5.94 13.13
N ASP A 11 -1.65 -5.42 14.35
CA ASP A 11 -2.75 -4.75 15.06
C ASP A 11 -2.90 -3.27 14.70
N GLN A 12 -1.86 -2.63 14.19
CA GLN A 12 -1.87 -1.20 13.87
C GLN A 12 -2.58 -0.92 12.54
N GLY A 13 -3.48 0.07 12.52
CA GLY A 13 -4.30 0.41 11.35
C GLY A 13 -3.76 1.57 10.49
N ASN A 14 -2.54 2.05 10.74
CA ASN A 14 -1.99 3.27 10.11
C ASN A 14 -0.92 3.01 9.05
N ASN A 15 -0.70 1.76 8.68
CA ASN A 15 0.32 1.33 7.73
C ASN A 15 -0.32 0.47 6.64
N GLY A 16 -0.07 0.80 5.37
CA GLY A 16 -0.66 0.10 4.23
C GLY A 16 -0.36 -1.40 4.20
N THR A 17 0.86 -1.81 4.54
CA THR A 17 1.26 -3.23 4.60
C THR A 17 0.45 -4.00 5.65
N THR A 18 0.23 -3.38 6.83
CA THR A 18 -0.58 -3.99 7.90
C THR A 18 -2.05 -4.12 7.50
N ILE A 19 -2.61 -3.08 6.88
CA ILE A 19 -4.00 -3.10 6.39
C ILE A 19 -4.15 -4.21 5.35
N SER A 20 -3.22 -4.30 4.39
CA SER A 20 -3.23 -5.36 3.37
C SER A 20 -3.13 -6.75 3.98
N ALA A 21 -2.19 -6.95 4.92
CA ALA A 21 -2.02 -8.24 5.59
C ALA A 21 -3.28 -8.69 6.34
N ARG A 22 -3.96 -7.75 7.02
CA ARG A 22 -5.21 -8.06 7.73
C ARG A 22 -6.35 -8.42 6.78
N ARG A 23 -6.53 -7.64 5.71
CA ARG A 23 -7.54 -7.91 4.67
C ARG A 23 -7.27 -9.25 3.99
N PHE A 24 -6.01 -9.53 3.68
CA PHE A 24 -5.56 -10.77 3.09
C PHE A 24 -5.84 -11.98 4.01
N ALA A 25 -5.46 -11.88 5.29
CA ALA A 25 -5.75 -12.91 6.28
C ALA A 25 -7.26 -13.18 6.44
N GLN A 26 -8.06 -12.13 6.51
CA GLN A 26 -9.52 -12.23 6.63
C GLN A 26 -10.15 -12.87 5.38
N ALA A 27 -9.69 -12.47 4.20
CA ALA A 27 -10.21 -12.97 2.94
C ALA A 27 -9.82 -14.44 2.69
N LEU A 28 -8.59 -14.85 3.01
CA LEU A 28 -8.17 -16.25 3.00
C LEU A 28 -9.01 -17.11 3.95
N ALA A 29 -9.30 -16.60 5.15
CA ALA A 29 -10.15 -17.30 6.11
C ALA A 29 -11.61 -17.40 5.64
N ALA A 30 -12.12 -16.35 5.00
CA ALA A 30 -13.48 -16.35 4.41
C ALA A 30 -13.62 -17.35 3.23
N ASP A 31 -12.51 -17.63 2.52
CA ASP A 31 -12.45 -18.61 1.43
C ASP A 31 -12.21 -20.07 1.93
N GLY A 32 -12.37 -20.30 3.25
CA GLY A 32 -12.36 -21.64 3.86
C GLY A 32 -11.00 -22.14 4.35
N ASN A 33 -9.98 -21.26 4.41
CA ASN A 33 -8.69 -21.64 4.98
C ASN A 33 -8.64 -21.41 6.49
N GLU A 34 -7.83 -22.20 7.21
CA GLU A 34 -7.43 -21.88 8.57
C GLU A 34 -6.23 -20.95 8.53
N VAL A 35 -6.41 -19.69 8.93
CA VAL A 35 -5.33 -18.68 8.90
C VAL A 35 -4.92 -18.31 10.31
N ARG A 36 -3.61 -18.34 10.58
CA ARG A 36 -3.02 -17.81 11.80
C ARG A 36 -1.91 -16.84 11.47
N VAL A 37 -1.58 -15.98 12.45
CA VAL A 37 -0.60 -14.90 12.26
C VAL A 37 0.43 -14.93 13.38
N ALA A 38 1.71 -14.86 13.02
CA ALA A 38 2.80 -14.61 13.96
C ALA A 38 3.22 -13.13 13.84
N ALA A 39 2.95 -12.32 14.87
CA ALA A 39 3.18 -10.87 14.84
C ALA A 39 3.26 -10.27 16.24
N THR A 40 3.75 -9.01 16.34
CA THR A 40 3.66 -8.23 17.59
C THR A 40 2.20 -7.93 17.97
N GLY A 41 1.98 -7.50 19.20
CA GLY A 41 0.71 -7.00 19.71
C GLY A 41 0.01 -7.95 20.68
N LYS A 42 -1.26 -7.69 20.95
CA LYS A 42 -2.01 -8.43 21.97
C LYS A 42 -2.33 -9.85 21.53
N PRO A 43 -2.35 -10.82 22.48
CA PRO A 43 -2.85 -12.16 22.21
C PRO A 43 -4.29 -12.11 21.67
N ALA A 44 -4.58 -12.87 20.63
CA ALA A 44 -5.90 -13.04 20.06
C ALA A 44 -6.06 -14.45 19.48
N ARG A 45 -7.30 -14.88 19.23
CA ARG A 45 -7.55 -16.17 18.59
C ARG A 45 -6.88 -16.20 17.21
N GLY A 46 -6.11 -17.25 16.94
CA GLY A 46 -5.38 -17.40 15.68
C GLY A 46 -4.12 -16.54 15.58
N LYS A 47 -3.65 -15.96 16.67
CA LYS A 47 -2.43 -15.15 16.69
C LYS A 47 -1.39 -15.72 17.66
N TYR A 48 -0.17 -15.82 17.17
CA TYR A 48 1.04 -16.12 17.93
C TYR A 48 1.75 -14.80 18.27
N PRO A 49 1.60 -14.27 19.49
CA PRO A 49 2.12 -12.95 19.83
C PRO A 49 3.63 -12.98 19.98
N MET A 50 4.32 -12.02 19.35
CA MET A 50 5.75 -11.80 19.47
C MET A 50 6.03 -10.55 20.29
N PRO A 51 7.10 -10.53 21.10
CA PRO A 51 7.56 -9.31 21.76
C PRO A 51 8.00 -8.26 20.74
N GLU A 52 7.94 -6.99 21.12
CA GLU A 52 8.48 -5.89 20.30
C GLU A 52 10.00 -5.75 20.49
N ILE A 53 10.70 -5.32 19.43
CA ILE A 53 12.07 -4.81 19.54
C ILE A 53 12.00 -3.34 19.90
N HIS A 54 12.69 -2.95 20.97
CA HIS A 54 12.88 -1.55 21.33
C HIS A 54 14.31 -1.14 20.94
N PHE A 55 14.42 -0.14 20.10
CA PHE A 55 15.67 0.45 19.69
C PHE A 55 16.11 1.56 20.67
N LEU A 56 17.28 2.14 20.41
CA LEU A 56 17.69 3.35 21.13
C LEU A 56 16.62 4.46 20.95
N PRO A 57 16.37 5.32 21.95
CA PRO A 57 15.20 6.21 21.98
C PRO A 57 14.99 7.05 20.71
N VAL A 58 16.07 7.55 20.10
CA VAL A 58 15.99 8.36 18.87
C VAL A 58 15.55 7.50 17.69
N ALA A 59 16.16 6.34 17.51
CA ALA A 59 15.82 5.41 16.41
C ALA A 59 14.39 4.86 16.60
N ASP A 60 14.02 4.49 17.82
CA ASP A 60 12.68 3.98 18.13
C ASP A 60 11.60 5.05 17.84
N SER A 61 11.86 6.32 18.20
CA SER A 61 10.96 7.43 17.89
C SER A 61 10.77 7.62 16.38
N ILE A 62 11.84 7.57 15.59
CA ILE A 62 11.78 7.69 14.13
C ILE A 62 10.98 6.53 13.53
N ILE A 63 11.27 5.28 13.90
CA ILE A 63 10.60 4.07 13.43
C ILE A 63 9.10 4.13 13.75
N ARG A 64 8.72 4.45 14.99
CA ARG A 64 7.33 4.57 15.42
C ARG A 64 6.59 5.73 14.76
N SER A 65 7.27 6.86 14.50
CA SER A 65 6.68 7.98 13.74
C SER A 65 6.33 7.59 12.31
N GLN A 66 7.03 6.59 11.77
CA GLN A 66 6.73 5.98 10.48
C GLN A 66 5.63 4.90 10.55
N GLY A 67 5.02 4.70 11.72
CA GLY A 67 4.01 3.64 11.92
C GLY A 67 4.58 2.23 11.84
N MET A 68 5.88 2.05 12.10
CA MET A 68 6.57 0.76 12.05
C MET A 68 6.84 0.24 13.46
N VAL A 69 6.71 -1.08 13.62
CA VAL A 69 7.10 -1.83 14.82
C VAL A 69 7.76 -3.13 14.36
N PHE A 70 8.88 -3.48 14.96
CA PHE A 70 9.60 -4.73 14.64
C PHE A 70 9.39 -5.77 15.74
N ALA A 71 9.22 -7.01 15.32
CA ALA A 71 9.01 -8.14 16.21
C ALA A 71 10.36 -8.77 16.63
N LYS A 72 10.51 -9.03 17.92
CA LYS A 72 11.59 -9.84 18.44
C LYS A 72 11.23 -11.33 18.27
N PRO A 73 12.01 -12.11 17.52
CA PRO A 73 11.71 -13.51 17.32
C PRO A 73 11.69 -14.28 18.65
N ASN A 74 10.64 -15.09 18.85
CA ASN A 74 10.58 -16.06 19.93
C ASN A 74 10.58 -17.46 19.30
N ARG A 75 11.71 -18.20 19.43
CA ARG A 75 11.92 -19.48 18.77
C ARG A 75 10.83 -20.50 19.12
N SER A 76 10.53 -20.67 20.40
CA SER A 76 9.54 -21.65 20.85
C SER A 76 8.13 -21.36 20.31
N VAL A 77 7.72 -20.08 20.26
CA VAL A 77 6.43 -19.68 19.71
C VAL A 77 6.41 -19.87 18.19
N LEU A 78 7.52 -19.56 17.49
CA LEU A 78 7.63 -19.80 16.05
C LEU A 78 7.59 -21.28 15.71
N GLU A 79 8.27 -22.13 16.46
CA GLU A 79 8.25 -23.59 16.28
C GLU A 79 6.82 -24.14 16.38
N GLN A 80 6.05 -23.71 17.38
CA GLN A 80 4.63 -24.11 17.53
C GLN A 80 3.77 -23.62 16.36
N ALA A 81 3.97 -22.36 15.95
CA ALA A 81 3.21 -21.75 14.85
C ALA A 81 3.51 -22.45 13.51
N ILE A 82 4.78 -22.69 13.21
CA ILE A 82 5.25 -23.31 11.97
C ILE A 82 4.86 -24.78 11.91
N ALA A 83 4.98 -25.53 13.02
CA ALA A 83 4.57 -26.93 13.10
C ALA A 83 3.07 -27.12 12.75
N TRP A 84 2.23 -26.18 13.13
CA TRP A 84 0.79 -26.21 12.87
C TRP A 84 0.46 -25.99 11.38
N ALA A 85 1.28 -25.22 10.62
CA ALA A 85 0.96 -24.78 9.27
C ALA A 85 1.21 -25.84 8.19
N ASP A 86 0.41 -25.82 7.13
CA ASP A 86 0.69 -26.52 5.87
C ASP A 86 1.64 -25.70 5.01
N VAL A 87 1.54 -24.37 5.06
CA VAL A 87 2.42 -23.41 4.36
C VAL A 87 2.68 -22.20 5.25
N VAL A 88 3.90 -21.66 5.18
CA VAL A 88 4.31 -20.44 5.88
C VAL A 88 4.56 -19.32 4.86
N HIS A 89 3.85 -18.21 4.99
CA HIS A 89 3.98 -17.04 4.12
C HIS A 89 4.63 -15.89 4.87
N PHE A 90 5.83 -15.50 4.46
CA PHE A 90 6.61 -14.43 5.07
C PHE A 90 6.36 -13.11 4.33
N MET A 91 5.88 -12.10 5.05
CA MET A 91 5.45 -10.84 4.43
C MET A 91 6.52 -9.75 4.39
N MET A 92 7.59 -9.87 5.19
CA MET A 92 8.65 -8.85 5.30
C MET A 92 10.00 -9.51 5.55
N PRO A 93 11.14 -8.96 5.04
CA PRO A 93 12.47 -9.60 5.12
C PRO A 93 13.22 -9.25 6.41
N PHE A 94 12.52 -9.12 7.56
CA PHE A 94 13.15 -8.71 8.82
C PHE A 94 13.45 -9.88 9.75
N ALA A 95 13.95 -9.57 10.96
CA ALA A 95 14.46 -10.54 11.91
C ALA A 95 13.47 -11.68 12.23
N LEU A 96 12.18 -11.35 12.39
CA LEU A 96 11.15 -12.35 12.65
C LEU A 96 11.07 -13.38 11.52
N SER A 97 10.98 -12.91 10.28
CA SER A 97 10.89 -13.77 9.10
C SER A 97 12.14 -14.60 8.87
N ARG A 98 13.32 -14.03 9.08
CA ARG A 98 14.60 -14.77 8.93
C ARG A 98 14.73 -15.92 9.91
N VAL A 99 14.36 -15.71 11.17
CA VAL A 99 14.37 -16.76 12.17
C VAL A 99 13.29 -17.79 11.86
N GLY A 100 12.07 -17.34 11.49
CA GLY A 100 10.99 -18.22 11.09
C GLY A 100 11.32 -19.07 9.88
N LEU A 101 11.98 -18.51 8.86
CA LEU A 101 12.40 -19.22 7.66
C LEU A 101 13.39 -20.37 8.00
N ARG A 102 14.38 -20.11 8.85
CA ARG A 102 15.31 -21.16 9.29
C ARG A 102 14.58 -22.32 9.98
N ILE A 103 13.67 -22.00 10.90
CA ILE A 103 12.85 -23.00 11.58
C ILE A 103 11.98 -23.77 10.59
N ALA A 104 11.32 -23.08 9.64
CA ALA A 104 10.47 -23.73 8.65
C ALA A 104 11.27 -24.71 7.77
N LYS A 105 12.48 -24.34 7.35
CA LYS A 105 13.39 -25.22 6.60
C LYS A 105 13.87 -26.40 7.43
N GLU A 106 14.24 -26.18 8.70
CA GLU A 106 14.61 -27.26 9.64
C GLU A 106 13.46 -28.29 9.79
N MET A 107 12.20 -27.85 9.66
CA MET A 107 11.00 -28.68 9.76
C MET A 107 10.49 -29.21 8.40
N GLY A 108 11.15 -28.89 7.27
CA GLY A 108 10.70 -29.28 5.93
C GLY A 108 9.36 -28.70 5.55
N LYS A 109 9.00 -27.50 6.01
CA LYS A 109 7.72 -26.85 5.73
C LYS A 109 7.76 -26.06 4.43
N PRO A 110 6.70 -26.11 3.59
CA PRO A 110 6.52 -25.24 2.44
C PRO A 110 6.57 -23.75 2.85
N VAL A 111 7.34 -22.95 2.10
CA VAL A 111 7.59 -21.55 2.43
C VAL A 111 7.44 -20.65 1.22
N THR A 112 6.71 -19.56 1.36
CA THR A 112 6.59 -18.50 0.34
C THR A 112 6.88 -17.14 0.96
N ALA A 113 7.27 -16.16 0.14
CA ALA A 113 7.48 -14.79 0.61
C ALA A 113 6.65 -13.78 -0.18
N ALA A 114 6.37 -12.63 0.42
CA ALA A 114 5.83 -11.46 -0.27
C ALA A 114 6.84 -10.31 -0.26
N PHE A 115 6.89 -9.56 -1.33
CA PHE A 115 7.73 -8.36 -1.42
C PHE A 115 6.88 -7.11 -1.18
N HIS A 116 6.71 -6.75 0.10
CA HIS A 116 5.92 -5.60 0.53
C HIS A 116 6.75 -4.41 1.03
N VAL A 117 8.08 -4.50 0.96
CA VAL A 117 8.98 -3.44 1.42
C VAL A 117 9.96 -3.08 0.31
N GLN A 118 9.68 -1.98 -0.37
CA GLN A 118 10.58 -1.43 -1.38
C GLN A 118 11.74 -0.70 -0.69
N PRO A 119 13.01 -0.92 -1.09
CA PRO A 119 14.17 -0.22 -0.54
C PRO A 119 14.03 1.30 -0.48
N GLU A 120 13.45 1.91 -1.52
CA GLU A 120 13.21 3.34 -1.61
C GLU A 120 12.30 3.87 -0.48
N ASN A 121 11.35 3.08 -0.01
CA ASN A 121 10.52 3.44 1.13
C ASN A 121 11.35 3.52 2.43
N ILE A 122 12.33 2.63 2.59
CA ILE A 122 13.22 2.62 3.76
C ILE A 122 14.17 3.82 3.68
N THR A 123 14.85 3.98 2.55
CA THR A 123 15.86 5.03 2.37
C THR A 123 15.24 6.45 2.36
N SER A 124 13.99 6.60 1.94
CA SER A 124 13.24 7.86 2.04
C SER A 124 13.06 8.34 3.48
N THR A 125 12.99 7.42 4.45
CA THR A 125 12.86 7.80 5.88
C THR A 125 14.09 8.54 6.42
N ILE A 126 15.24 8.36 5.78
CA ILE A 126 16.52 9.00 6.10
C ILE A 126 16.97 9.97 4.97
N HIS A 127 16.04 10.44 4.14
CA HIS A 127 16.27 11.36 3.01
C HIS A 127 17.20 10.82 1.91
N LEU A 128 17.38 9.49 1.82
CA LEU A 128 18.20 8.82 0.79
C LEU A 128 17.35 8.09 -0.27
N GLY A 129 16.03 8.31 -0.34
CA GLY A 129 15.12 7.61 -1.25
C GLY A 129 15.50 7.70 -2.74
N LYS A 130 16.17 8.78 -3.14
CA LYS A 130 16.69 8.97 -4.52
C LYS A 130 18.14 8.50 -4.71
N ASN A 131 18.77 7.94 -3.69
CA ASN A 131 20.14 7.44 -3.78
C ASN A 131 20.14 6.02 -4.37
N LYS A 132 20.41 5.92 -5.68
CA LYS A 132 20.41 4.66 -6.41
C LYS A 132 21.31 3.60 -5.78
N LYS A 133 22.55 3.97 -5.40
CA LYS A 133 23.49 3.00 -4.79
C LYS A 133 23.00 2.45 -3.47
N ALA A 134 22.40 3.28 -2.62
CA ALA A 134 21.84 2.82 -1.35
C ALA A 134 20.67 1.85 -1.57
N ASN A 135 19.82 2.13 -2.55
CA ASN A 135 18.69 1.27 -2.91
C ASN A 135 19.17 -0.05 -3.53
N GLU A 136 20.14 -0.01 -4.47
CA GLU A 136 20.75 -1.20 -5.07
C GLU A 136 21.33 -2.13 -4.00
N LEU A 137 22.13 -1.60 -3.05
CA LEU A 137 22.68 -2.38 -1.95
C LEU A 137 21.60 -3.04 -1.06
N LEU A 138 20.46 -2.35 -0.86
CA LEU A 138 19.36 -2.94 -0.10
C LEU A 138 18.62 -4.02 -0.90
N TYR A 139 18.43 -3.86 -2.22
CA TYR A 139 17.89 -4.91 -3.07
C TYR A 139 18.77 -6.16 -3.05
N GLU A 140 20.09 -5.99 -3.20
CA GLU A 140 21.06 -7.07 -3.14
C GLU A 140 21.05 -7.75 -1.76
N TRP A 141 21.07 -6.97 -0.69
CA TRP A 141 21.03 -7.52 0.66
C TRP A 141 19.73 -8.29 0.95
N PHE A 142 18.56 -7.76 0.56
CA PHE A 142 17.30 -8.48 0.69
C PHE A 142 17.30 -9.78 -0.13
N ARG A 143 17.81 -9.70 -1.38
CA ARG A 143 17.94 -10.85 -2.26
C ARG A 143 18.78 -11.95 -1.60
N ASP A 144 20.02 -11.61 -1.24
CA ASP A 144 21.02 -12.60 -0.86
C ASP A 144 20.79 -13.15 0.56
N ASP A 145 20.26 -12.34 1.47
CA ASP A 145 20.05 -12.71 2.85
C ASP A 145 18.66 -13.31 3.14
N PHE A 146 17.71 -13.16 2.22
CA PHE A 146 16.33 -13.61 2.46
C PHE A 146 15.62 -14.17 1.24
N TYR A 147 15.44 -13.40 0.18
CA TYR A 147 14.53 -13.78 -0.91
C TYR A 147 15.04 -14.88 -1.82
N ASN A 148 16.34 -15.07 -1.98
CA ASN A 148 16.91 -16.20 -2.74
C ASN A 148 16.66 -17.56 -2.09
N GLU A 149 16.16 -17.58 -0.86
CA GLU A 149 15.79 -18.79 -0.14
C GLU A 149 14.41 -19.34 -0.50
N PHE A 150 13.66 -18.64 -1.36
CA PHE A 150 12.28 -18.97 -1.77
C PHE A 150 12.19 -19.34 -3.23
N THR A 151 11.35 -20.33 -3.55
CA THR A 151 10.97 -20.72 -4.91
C THR A 151 9.88 -19.78 -5.44
N HIS A 152 8.96 -19.33 -4.58
CA HIS A 152 7.81 -18.51 -4.94
C HIS A 152 7.78 -17.19 -4.16
N ILE A 153 7.68 -16.06 -4.90
CA ILE A 153 7.54 -14.73 -4.31
C ILE A 153 6.27 -14.03 -4.83
N HIS A 154 5.44 -13.59 -3.93
CA HIS A 154 4.30 -12.71 -4.18
C HIS A 154 4.77 -11.27 -4.42
N CYS A 155 4.52 -10.74 -5.60
CA CYS A 155 4.78 -9.35 -5.99
C CYS A 155 3.45 -8.61 -6.12
N PRO A 156 3.24 -7.45 -5.45
CA PRO A 156 1.95 -6.75 -5.48
C PRO A 156 1.64 -6.12 -6.85
N SER A 157 2.63 -5.94 -7.71
CA SER A 157 2.45 -5.32 -9.02
C SER A 157 3.46 -5.84 -10.05
N PRO A 158 3.17 -5.69 -11.37
CA PRO A 158 4.13 -5.95 -12.43
C PRO A 158 5.41 -5.12 -12.30
N PHE A 159 5.28 -3.88 -11.81
CA PHE A 159 6.41 -3.00 -11.54
C PHE A 159 7.39 -3.63 -10.54
N ILE A 160 6.91 -4.10 -9.40
CA ILE A 160 7.75 -4.78 -8.39
C ILE A 160 8.37 -6.06 -8.97
N ALA A 161 7.61 -6.86 -9.72
CA ALA A 161 8.15 -8.04 -10.37
C ALA A 161 9.28 -7.69 -11.37
N GLY A 162 9.15 -6.57 -12.10
CA GLY A 162 10.21 -6.01 -12.95
C GLY A 162 11.46 -5.64 -12.17
N GLN A 163 11.30 -4.87 -11.09
CA GLN A 163 12.40 -4.49 -10.20
C GLN A 163 13.16 -5.71 -9.64
N LEU A 164 12.44 -6.72 -9.17
CA LEU A 164 13.09 -7.93 -8.65
C LEU A 164 13.88 -8.69 -9.74
N LYS A 165 13.37 -8.77 -10.96
CA LYS A 165 14.08 -9.37 -12.10
C LYS A 165 15.35 -8.58 -12.43
N GLU A 166 15.27 -7.24 -12.50
CA GLU A 166 16.41 -6.36 -12.76
C GLU A 166 17.51 -6.53 -11.72
N HIS A 167 17.14 -6.77 -10.45
CA HIS A 167 18.08 -7.01 -9.34
C HIS A 167 18.47 -8.50 -9.17
N GLY A 168 18.14 -9.37 -10.14
CA GLY A 168 18.64 -10.74 -10.20
C GLY A 168 17.97 -11.72 -9.24
N TYR A 169 16.75 -11.47 -8.77
CA TYR A 169 15.97 -12.43 -8.00
C TYR A 169 15.59 -13.64 -8.87
N GLN A 170 15.81 -14.85 -8.39
CA GLN A 170 15.66 -16.09 -9.18
C GLN A 170 14.32 -16.79 -8.99
N ALA A 171 13.55 -16.44 -7.96
CA ALA A 171 12.27 -17.06 -7.66
C ALA A 171 11.23 -16.89 -8.77
N LYS A 172 10.26 -17.77 -8.82
CA LYS A 172 9.03 -17.58 -9.59
C LYS A 172 8.22 -16.44 -8.99
N LEU A 173 8.07 -15.36 -9.76
CA LEU A 173 7.38 -14.16 -9.32
C LEU A 173 5.89 -14.23 -9.66
N HIS A 174 5.05 -14.21 -8.63
CA HIS A 174 3.59 -14.22 -8.76
C HIS A 174 3.05 -12.80 -8.61
N ILE A 175 2.45 -12.25 -9.67
CA ILE A 175 1.83 -10.92 -9.62
C ILE A 175 0.44 -11.05 -9.01
N ILE A 176 0.37 -10.71 -7.73
CA ILE A 176 -0.84 -10.80 -6.92
C ILE A 176 -1.08 -9.43 -6.28
N SER A 177 -2.07 -8.69 -6.78
CA SER A 177 -2.47 -7.39 -6.21
C SER A 177 -2.86 -7.54 -4.74
N ASN A 178 -2.62 -6.52 -3.93
CA ASN A 178 -3.17 -6.45 -2.57
C ASN A 178 -4.71 -6.45 -2.57
N GLY A 179 -5.30 -6.16 -3.72
CA GLY A 179 -6.71 -6.22 -3.94
C GLY A 179 -7.51 -5.06 -3.36
N VAL A 180 -8.70 -4.85 -3.91
CA VAL A 180 -9.67 -3.89 -3.40
C VAL A 180 -10.88 -4.64 -2.84
N SER A 181 -11.28 -4.26 -1.62
CA SER A 181 -12.44 -4.86 -0.92
C SER A 181 -13.76 -4.46 -1.59
N ASP A 182 -14.79 -5.29 -1.45
CA ASP A 182 -16.08 -5.10 -2.09
C ASP A 182 -16.87 -3.88 -1.57
N GLU A 183 -16.47 -3.30 -0.46
CA GLU A 183 -17.03 -2.05 0.08
C GLU A 183 -16.71 -0.83 -0.78
N PHE A 184 -15.65 -0.87 -1.61
CA PHE A 184 -15.29 0.19 -2.54
C PHE A 184 -15.96 -0.05 -3.90
N TYR A 185 -17.02 0.70 -4.17
CA TYR A 185 -17.79 0.68 -5.42
C TYR A 185 -18.41 2.05 -5.67
N PRO A 186 -18.79 2.40 -6.90
CA PRO A 186 -19.42 3.68 -7.19
C PRO A 186 -20.72 3.88 -6.42
N ARG A 187 -20.79 4.94 -5.62
CA ARG A 187 -21.98 5.31 -4.84
C ARG A 187 -22.47 6.68 -5.28
N VAL A 188 -23.77 6.84 -5.35
CA VAL A 188 -24.40 8.16 -5.53
C VAL A 188 -24.68 8.74 -4.15
N ARG A 189 -24.02 9.83 -3.82
CA ARG A 189 -24.23 10.56 -2.57
C ARG A 189 -24.31 12.06 -2.84
N GLN A 190 -25.26 12.73 -2.24
CA GLN A 190 -25.29 14.19 -2.24
C GLN A 190 -24.12 14.73 -1.39
N LYS A 191 -23.42 15.73 -1.92
CA LYS A 191 -22.37 16.41 -1.16
C LYS A 191 -22.95 17.08 0.08
N GLU A 192 -22.19 17.03 1.16
CA GLU A 192 -22.49 17.78 2.37
C GLU A 192 -22.62 19.27 2.05
N PRO A 193 -23.46 20.05 2.78
CA PRO A 193 -23.72 21.47 2.46
C PRO A 193 -22.43 22.31 2.31
N GLU A 194 -21.41 21.99 3.10
CA GLU A 194 -20.10 22.65 3.05
C GLU A 194 -19.32 22.38 1.77
N LEU A 195 -19.61 21.29 1.07
CA LEU A 195 -18.96 20.83 -0.15
C LEU A 195 -19.81 21.06 -1.42
N ALA A 196 -21.09 21.42 -1.27
CA ALA A 196 -22.09 21.38 -2.34
C ALA A 196 -21.71 22.20 -3.60
N HIS A 197 -21.00 23.31 -3.43
CA HIS A 197 -20.62 24.20 -4.54
C HIS A 197 -19.12 24.15 -4.86
N LYS A 198 -18.42 23.15 -4.34
CA LYS A 198 -16.98 23.00 -4.49
C LYS A 198 -16.63 21.82 -5.38
N PHE A 199 -15.52 21.95 -6.08
CA PHE A 199 -14.86 20.85 -6.73
C PHE A 199 -13.96 20.17 -5.70
N VAL A 200 -14.29 18.94 -5.32
CA VAL A 200 -13.63 18.22 -4.24
C VAL A 200 -12.56 17.31 -4.81
N ILE A 201 -11.32 17.54 -4.39
CA ILE A 201 -10.19 16.68 -4.73
C ILE A 201 -9.78 15.90 -3.49
N LEU A 202 -9.75 14.58 -3.59
CA LEU A 202 -9.34 13.67 -2.53
C LEU A 202 -7.94 13.12 -2.80
N MET A 203 -7.11 13.08 -1.77
CA MET A 203 -5.87 12.32 -1.74
C MET A 203 -5.79 11.55 -0.42
N ILE A 204 -5.53 10.25 -0.51
CA ILE A 204 -5.42 9.36 0.65
C ILE A 204 -3.99 8.89 0.79
N GLY A 205 -3.42 9.01 1.98
CA GLY A 205 -2.09 8.51 2.27
C GLY A 205 -1.47 9.12 3.51
N ARG A 206 -0.46 8.46 4.05
CA ARG A 206 0.32 8.96 5.17
C ARG A 206 0.95 10.33 4.83
N TYR A 207 1.00 11.24 5.77
CA TYR A 207 1.67 12.54 5.59
C TYR A 207 3.18 12.38 5.74
N SER A 208 3.83 11.94 4.67
CA SER A 208 5.26 11.63 4.62
C SER A 208 5.90 12.23 3.36
N GLU A 209 7.24 12.19 3.28
CA GLU A 209 8.00 12.83 2.21
C GLU A 209 7.63 12.25 0.84
N GLU A 210 7.55 10.94 0.74
CA GLU A 210 7.32 10.22 -0.51
C GLU A 210 5.89 10.37 -1.07
N LYS A 211 4.92 10.78 -0.22
CA LYS A 211 3.52 10.93 -0.65
C LYS A 211 3.21 12.25 -1.35
N ARG A 212 4.07 13.25 -1.20
CA ARG A 212 4.06 14.50 -1.96
C ARG A 212 2.72 15.27 -1.95
N GLN A 213 2.00 15.27 -0.81
CA GLN A 213 0.81 16.12 -0.64
C GLN A 213 1.14 17.62 -0.83
N ASP A 214 2.39 17.99 -0.61
CA ASP A 214 2.89 19.34 -0.85
C ASP A 214 2.78 19.76 -2.33
N VAL A 215 3.06 18.86 -3.26
CA VAL A 215 2.91 19.09 -4.70
C VAL A 215 1.45 19.35 -5.05
N LEU A 216 0.51 18.57 -4.51
CA LEU A 216 -0.92 18.78 -4.72
C LEU A 216 -1.41 20.13 -4.17
N ILE A 217 -0.98 20.53 -2.97
CA ILE A 217 -1.34 21.83 -2.40
C ILE A 217 -0.83 22.97 -3.31
N GLU A 218 0.41 22.90 -3.77
CA GLU A 218 0.98 23.92 -4.66
C GLU A 218 0.29 23.92 -6.04
N ALA A 219 -0.05 22.76 -6.60
CA ALA A 219 -0.80 22.66 -7.85
C ALA A 219 -2.17 23.32 -7.75
N VAL A 220 -2.90 23.09 -6.65
CA VAL A 220 -4.19 23.77 -6.43
C VAL A 220 -4.02 25.29 -6.31
N LYS A 221 -2.95 25.79 -5.73
CA LYS A 221 -2.67 27.24 -5.72
C LYS A 221 -2.50 27.83 -7.11
N ARG A 222 -1.88 27.06 -8.04
CA ARG A 222 -1.62 27.48 -9.43
C ARG A 222 -2.80 27.26 -10.37
N SER A 223 -3.72 26.38 -10.00
CA SER A 223 -4.93 26.09 -10.77
C SER A 223 -5.74 27.38 -11.06
N ALA A 224 -6.21 27.55 -12.30
CA ALA A 224 -7.10 28.63 -12.68
C ALA A 224 -8.43 28.58 -11.89
N HIS A 225 -8.79 27.42 -11.40
CA HIS A 225 -10.02 27.17 -10.64
C HIS A 225 -9.79 27.05 -9.13
N SER A 226 -8.63 27.47 -8.62
CA SER A 226 -8.25 27.39 -7.20
C SER A 226 -9.35 27.86 -6.24
N HIS A 227 -10.09 28.90 -6.62
CA HIS A 227 -11.18 29.48 -5.85
C HIS A 227 -12.44 28.60 -5.73
N ARG A 228 -12.51 27.49 -6.45
CA ARG A 228 -13.60 26.50 -6.42
C ARG A 228 -13.19 25.17 -5.79
N ILE A 229 -11.88 24.93 -5.62
CA ILE A 229 -11.35 23.64 -5.21
C ILE A 229 -11.31 23.51 -3.68
N GLN A 230 -11.84 22.41 -3.17
CA GLN A 230 -11.63 21.94 -1.80
C GLN A 230 -10.76 20.70 -1.81
N LEU A 231 -9.62 20.76 -1.14
CA LEU A 231 -8.80 19.56 -0.90
C LEU A 231 -9.28 18.79 0.33
N ILE A 232 -9.30 17.47 0.22
CA ILE A 232 -9.40 16.54 1.33
C ILE A 232 -8.13 15.69 1.32
N LEU A 233 -7.32 15.83 2.35
CA LEU A 233 -6.12 15.03 2.57
C LEU A 233 -6.43 14.02 3.68
N ALA A 234 -6.74 12.79 3.30
CA ALA A 234 -7.10 11.73 4.24
C ALA A 234 -5.87 10.97 4.69
N GLY A 235 -5.48 11.12 5.95
CA GLY A 235 -4.31 10.48 6.51
C GLY A 235 -3.80 11.15 7.78
N GLN A 236 -2.65 10.69 8.23
CA GLN A 236 -1.88 11.27 9.34
C GLN A 236 -0.40 11.01 9.13
N GLY A 237 0.47 11.76 9.77
CA GLY A 237 1.91 11.54 9.67
C GLY A 237 2.75 12.76 10.04
N PRO A 238 4.09 12.61 9.98
CA PRO A 238 5.03 13.62 10.48
C PRO A 238 4.95 14.97 9.75
N LYS A 239 4.47 14.99 8.51
CA LYS A 239 4.34 16.22 7.70
C LYS A 239 3.05 17.03 7.97
N GLU A 240 2.16 16.58 8.84
CA GLU A 240 0.85 17.22 9.06
C GLU A 240 0.94 18.72 9.31
N ARG A 241 1.81 19.14 10.24
CA ARG A 241 1.99 20.56 10.58
C ARG A 241 2.46 21.39 9.37
N SER A 242 3.38 20.86 8.60
CA SER A 242 3.90 21.53 7.39
C SER A 242 2.83 21.64 6.31
N LEU A 243 2.06 20.58 6.09
CA LEU A 243 0.97 20.57 5.09
C LEU A 243 -0.16 21.55 5.47
N ARG A 244 -0.55 21.60 6.76
CA ARG A 244 -1.52 22.59 7.26
C ARG A 244 -1.02 24.01 7.01
N TRP A 245 0.25 24.27 7.30
CA TRP A 245 0.86 25.60 7.07
C TRP A 245 0.86 25.96 5.56
N LYS A 246 1.25 25.06 4.69
CA LYS A 246 1.23 25.25 3.24
C LYS A 246 -0.18 25.48 2.71
N GLY A 247 -1.15 24.71 3.17
CA GLY A 247 -2.55 24.78 2.71
C GLY A 247 -3.34 25.99 3.21
N ARG A 248 -2.86 26.70 4.25
CA ARG A 248 -3.60 27.83 4.84
C ARG A 248 -3.88 29.01 3.91
N SER A 249 -3.11 29.15 2.84
CA SER A 249 -3.25 30.21 1.83
C SER A 249 -4.27 29.87 0.73
N LEU A 250 -4.78 28.65 0.68
CA LEU A 250 -5.86 28.29 -0.23
C LEU A 250 -7.16 28.97 0.18
N ARG A 251 -8.02 29.27 -0.80
CA ARG A 251 -9.35 29.83 -0.54
C ARG A 251 -10.14 28.99 0.45
N TYR A 252 -10.02 27.66 0.30
CA TYR A 252 -10.55 26.68 1.22
C TYR A 252 -9.38 25.86 1.76
N PRO A 253 -8.95 26.07 3.01
CA PRO A 253 -7.92 25.26 3.63
C PRO A 253 -8.25 23.77 3.54
N PRO A 254 -7.25 22.87 3.39
CA PRO A 254 -7.49 21.45 3.25
C PRO A 254 -8.19 20.87 4.48
N ILE A 255 -9.19 20.04 4.25
CA ILE A 255 -9.75 19.16 5.28
C ILE A 255 -8.74 18.03 5.49
N MET A 256 -8.21 17.91 6.70
CA MET A 256 -7.12 16.96 7.01
C MET A 256 -7.48 16.12 8.22
N GLY A 257 -7.28 14.82 8.11
CA GLY A 257 -7.48 13.90 9.24
C GLY A 257 -7.40 12.44 8.83
N PHE A 258 -7.38 11.57 9.83
CA PHE A 258 -7.53 10.13 9.65
C PHE A 258 -9.02 9.79 9.70
N PHE A 259 -9.47 9.02 8.71
CA PHE A 259 -10.87 8.60 8.56
C PHE A 259 -10.92 7.08 8.53
N ASP A 260 -11.97 6.51 9.11
CA ASP A 260 -12.25 5.09 8.98
C ASP A 260 -12.74 4.73 7.57
N THR A 261 -12.86 3.44 7.29
CA THR A 261 -13.23 2.96 5.96
C THR A 261 -14.62 3.45 5.52
N GLU A 262 -15.59 3.49 6.44
CA GLU A 262 -16.95 3.96 6.14
C GLU A 262 -16.91 5.43 5.69
N ARG A 263 -16.24 6.28 6.48
CA ARG A 263 -16.08 7.70 6.15
C ARG A 263 -15.28 7.91 4.86
N LEU A 264 -14.25 7.10 4.59
CA LEU A 264 -13.50 7.15 3.32
C LEU A 264 -14.40 6.85 2.12
N CYS A 265 -15.26 5.83 2.21
CA CYS A 265 -16.25 5.54 1.15
C CYS A 265 -17.20 6.71 0.92
N GLU A 266 -17.64 7.40 1.98
CA GLU A 266 -18.45 8.60 1.87
C GLU A 266 -17.70 9.75 1.20
N LEU A 267 -16.47 10.01 1.61
CA LEU A 267 -15.62 11.05 1.03
C LEU A 267 -15.35 10.78 -0.45
N MET A 268 -15.07 9.52 -0.83
CA MET A 268 -14.95 9.13 -2.24
C MET A 268 -16.22 9.43 -3.02
N ALA A 269 -17.40 9.10 -2.48
CA ALA A 269 -18.69 9.35 -3.13
C ALA A 269 -19.04 10.85 -3.29
N MET A 270 -18.45 11.72 -2.47
CA MET A 270 -18.62 13.18 -2.53
C MET A 270 -17.51 13.90 -3.29
N SER A 271 -16.44 13.20 -3.67
CA SER A 271 -15.30 13.78 -4.39
C SER A 271 -15.53 13.79 -5.90
N ASP A 272 -14.91 14.74 -6.58
CA ASP A 272 -14.98 14.89 -8.04
C ASP A 272 -13.74 14.32 -8.74
N LEU A 273 -12.61 14.29 -8.04
CA LEU A 273 -11.32 13.84 -8.57
C LEU A 273 -10.49 13.18 -7.46
N TYR A 274 -9.70 12.21 -7.81
CA TYR A 274 -8.67 11.65 -6.93
C TYR A 274 -7.29 12.02 -7.43
N VAL A 275 -6.38 12.42 -6.56
CA VAL A 275 -4.98 12.69 -6.92
C VAL A 275 -4.06 11.76 -6.15
N HIS A 276 -3.10 11.18 -6.85
CA HIS A 276 -2.05 10.35 -6.26
C HIS A 276 -0.68 10.89 -6.64
N ALA A 277 -0.12 11.76 -5.81
CA ALA A 277 1.11 12.48 -6.10
C ALA A 277 2.39 11.76 -5.63
N ALA A 278 2.28 10.53 -5.12
CA ALA A 278 3.39 9.82 -4.49
C ALA A 278 4.54 9.52 -5.47
N ASP A 279 5.77 9.75 -5.01
CA ASP A 279 7.01 9.42 -5.74
C ASP A 279 7.31 7.90 -5.69
N VAL A 280 6.92 7.21 -4.61
CA VAL A 280 7.27 5.79 -4.36
C VAL A 280 6.03 5.01 -3.93
N GLU A 281 5.70 3.95 -4.67
CA GLU A 281 4.58 3.04 -4.36
C GLU A 281 4.82 1.64 -4.92
N ILE A 282 4.52 0.64 -4.12
CA ILE A 282 4.56 -0.77 -4.58
C ILE A 282 3.31 -1.17 -5.37
N GLU A 283 2.15 -0.54 -5.08
CA GLU A 283 0.88 -0.74 -5.79
C GLU A 283 -0.09 0.44 -5.65
N ALA A 284 -0.10 1.17 -4.53
CA ALA A 284 -1.03 2.26 -4.22
C ALA A 284 -2.51 1.82 -4.05
N ILE A 285 -2.77 1.02 -3.02
CA ILE A 285 -4.12 0.51 -2.71
C ILE A 285 -5.15 1.63 -2.64
N ALA A 286 -4.82 2.77 -2.03
CA ALA A 286 -5.72 3.91 -1.92
C ALA A 286 -6.13 4.49 -3.28
N CYS A 287 -5.24 4.46 -4.28
CA CYS A 287 -5.58 4.83 -5.65
C CYS A 287 -6.57 3.83 -6.26
N LEU A 288 -6.31 2.54 -6.05
CA LEU A 288 -7.18 1.47 -6.53
C LEU A 288 -8.57 1.51 -5.88
N GLU A 289 -8.65 1.82 -4.58
CA GLU A 289 -9.91 2.03 -3.85
C GLU A 289 -10.71 3.22 -4.41
N ALA A 290 -10.03 4.33 -4.73
CA ALA A 290 -10.65 5.50 -5.35
C ALA A 290 -11.17 5.20 -6.76
N VAL A 291 -10.36 4.50 -7.57
CA VAL A 291 -10.75 4.04 -8.92
C VAL A 291 -11.96 3.10 -8.84
N ALA A 292 -11.94 2.12 -7.93
CA ALA A 292 -13.07 1.21 -7.72
C ALA A 292 -14.34 1.93 -7.25
N SER A 293 -14.19 3.05 -6.56
CA SER A 293 -15.30 3.90 -6.11
C SER A 293 -15.81 4.87 -7.19
N GLY A 294 -15.24 4.83 -8.40
CA GLY A 294 -15.69 5.62 -9.53
C GLY A 294 -15.07 7.02 -9.59
N LEU A 295 -13.90 7.22 -9.01
CA LEU A 295 -13.14 8.47 -9.17
C LEU A 295 -12.14 8.34 -10.31
N VAL A 296 -12.02 9.38 -11.12
CA VAL A 296 -10.94 9.52 -12.09
C VAL A 296 -9.66 9.87 -11.30
N PRO A 297 -8.58 9.10 -11.45
CA PRO A 297 -7.33 9.42 -10.80
C PRO A 297 -6.48 10.38 -11.65
N VAL A 298 -5.69 11.25 -10.99
CA VAL A 298 -4.55 11.95 -11.56
C VAL A 298 -3.32 11.51 -10.78
N ILE A 299 -2.40 10.84 -11.47
CA ILE A 299 -1.34 10.03 -10.86
C ILE A 299 0.03 10.58 -11.28
N ALA A 300 0.94 10.68 -10.33
CA ALA A 300 2.34 10.99 -10.62
C ALA A 300 2.99 9.84 -11.42
N ASP A 301 3.52 10.15 -12.59
CA ASP A 301 4.31 9.22 -13.39
C ASP A 301 5.75 9.20 -12.86
N SER A 302 5.96 8.37 -11.85
CA SER A 302 7.25 8.21 -11.19
C SER A 302 7.89 6.87 -11.55
N PRO A 303 9.18 6.85 -11.88
CA PRO A 303 9.91 5.60 -12.16
C PRO A 303 10.10 4.71 -10.92
N LEU A 304 9.71 5.17 -9.74
CA LEU A 304 9.78 4.43 -8.47
C LEU A 304 8.40 4.01 -7.96
N SER A 305 7.35 4.17 -8.78
CA SER A 305 5.97 3.95 -8.38
C SER A 305 5.25 3.03 -9.36
N ALA A 306 4.55 2.03 -8.83
CA ALA A 306 3.67 1.17 -9.61
C ALA A 306 2.34 1.84 -10.00
N THR A 307 2.04 3.03 -9.48
CA THR A 307 0.68 3.60 -9.54
C THR A 307 0.26 3.97 -10.96
N SER A 308 1.20 4.38 -11.82
CA SER A 308 0.92 4.75 -13.21
C SER A 308 0.26 3.62 -14.02
N GLN A 309 0.41 2.34 -13.58
CA GLN A 309 -0.28 1.19 -14.19
C GLN A 309 -1.82 1.30 -14.15
N PHE A 310 -2.37 2.11 -13.25
CA PHE A 310 -3.82 2.32 -13.14
C PHE A 310 -4.35 3.42 -14.06
N ALA A 311 -3.48 4.19 -14.71
CA ALA A 311 -3.91 5.23 -15.64
C ALA A 311 -4.41 4.61 -16.95
N LEU A 312 -5.68 4.84 -17.28
CA LEU A 312 -6.31 4.40 -18.53
C LEU A 312 -6.29 5.50 -19.60
N ASP A 313 -5.93 6.70 -19.21
CA ASP A 313 -5.90 7.88 -20.07
C ASP A 313 -4.64 8.71 -19.74
N HIS A 314 -3.95 9.23 -20.76
CA HIS A 314 -2.74 10.04 -20.57
C HIS A 314 -2.99 11.32 -19.75
N ARG A 315 -4.23 11.83 -19.76
CA ARG A 315 -4.65 12.98 -18.95
C ARG A 315 -4.75 12.65 -17.45
N SER A 316 -4.72 11.38 -17.11
CA SER A 316 -4.61 10.89 -15.72
C SER A 316 -3.17 10.75 -15.25
N LEU A 317 -2.20 11.13 -16.05
CA LEU A 317 -0.78 11.15 -15.68
C LEU A 317 -0.24 12.58 -15.65
N PHE A 318 0.62 12.86 -14.70
CA PHE A 318 1.44 14.08 -14.65
C PHE A 318 2.88 13.74 -14.28
N GLU A 319 3.83 14.53 -14.71
CA GLU A 319 5.25 14.36 -14.40
C GLU A 319 5.47 14.46 -12.88
N ALA A 320 6.08 13.45 -12.28
CA ALA A 320 6.27 13.36 -10.83
C ALA A 320 6.99 14.59 -10.27
N GLY A 321 6.35 15.27 -9.31
CA GLY A 321 6.86 16.49 -8.70
C GLY A 321 6.61 17.77 -9.50
N ASN A 322 6.10 17.69 -10.71
CA ASN A 322 5.81 18.86 -11.54
C ASN A 322 4.44 19.47 -11.14
N VAL A 323 4.51 20.59 -10.44
CA VAL A 323 3.35 21.31 -9.90
C VAL A 323 2.48 21.90 -11.01
N ASP A 324 3.10 22.39 -12.08
CA ASP A 324 2.39 23.05 -13.19
C ASP A 324 1.64 22.01 -14.03
N ASP A 325 2.26 20.89 -14.36
CA ASP A 325 1.60 19.79 -15.07
C ASP A 325 0.42 19.23 -14.26
N LEU A 326 0.60 19.05 -12.93
CA LEU A 326 -0.53 18.63 -12.08
C LEU A 326 -1.67 19.66 -12.08
N ALA A 327 -1.38 20.95 -12.03
CA ALA A 327 -2.39 22.01 -12.09
C ALA A 327 -3.16 21.96 -13.43
N GLU A 328 -2.46 21.79 -14.55
CA GLU A 328 -3.08 21.65 -15.88
C GLU A 328 -3.99 20.42 -15.97
N ARG A 329 -3.59 19.26 -15.40
CA ARG A 329 -4.45 18.06 -15.35
C ARG A 329 -5.69 18.28 -14.51
N ILE A 330 -5.57 18.94 -13.34
CA ILE A 330 -6.68 19.30 -12.47
C ILE A 330 -7.66 20.21 -13.20
N ASP A 331 -7.16 21.26 -13.86
CA ASP A 331 -7.98 22.23 -14.59
C ASP A 331 -8.70 21.55 -15.76
N TRP A 332 -8.01 20.69 -16.49
CA TRP A 332 -8.63 19.94 -17.58
C TRP A 332 -9.81 19.08 -17.09
N TRP A 333 -9.62 18.29 -16.03
CA TRP A 333 -10.70 17.45 -15.48
C TRP A 333 -11.81 18.26 -14.81
N TYR A 334 -11.52 19.45 -14.31
CA TYR A 334 -12.53 20.39 -13.82
C TYR A 334 -13.43 20.89 -14.95
N GLU A 335 -12.85 21.31 -16.06
CA GLU A 335 -13.55 21.90 -17.21
C GLU A 335 -14.33 20.88 -18.04
N HIS A 336 -13.90 19.62 -18.02
CA HIS A 336 -14.47 18.56 -18.84
C HIS A 336 -15.31 17.56 -18.05
N ALA A 337 -16.35 18.04 -17.38
CA ALA A 337 -17.20 17.22 -16.50
C ALA A 337 -17.81 15.99 -17.20
N THR A 338 -18.25 16.11 -18.46
CA THR A 338 -18.80 14.99 -19.23
C THR A 338 -17.77 13.89 -19.45
N ALA A 339 -16.55 14.25 -19.86
CA ALA A 339 -15.46 13.30 -20.03
C ALA A 339 -15.07 12.65 -18.69
N ARG A 340 -15.01 13.43 -17.61
CA ARG A 340 -14.75 12.93 -16.26
C ARG A 340 -15.77 11.88 -15.84
N HIS A 341 -17.07 12.12 -16.03
CA HIS A 341 -18.12 11.17 -15.69
C HIS A 341 -18.08 9.90 -16.56
N GLN A 342 -17.73 10.03 -17.84
CA GLN A 342 -17.55 8.87 -18.71
C GLN A 342 -16.34 8.02 -18.26
N MET A 343 -15.20 8.67 -18.03
CA MET A 343 -14.01 7.97 -17.58
C MET A 343 -14.17 7.35 -16.19
N ALA A 344 -14.91 7.98 -15.28
CA ALA A 344 -15.21 7.43 -13.96
C ALA A 344 -15.83 6.03 -14.03
N ARG A 345 -16.74 5.79 -14.98
CA ARG A 345 -17.35 4.47 -15.19
C ARG A 345 -16.32 3.45 -15.71
N ILE A 346 -15.51 3.85 -16.70
CA ILE A 346 -14.47 2.99 -17.28
C ILE A 346 -13.43 2.60 -16.21
N TYR A 347 -13.03 3.55 -15.39
CA TYR A 347 -12.13 3.32 -14.27
C TYR A 347 -12.71 2.34 -13.25
N ALA A 348 -13.97 2.52 -12.84
CA ALA A 348 -14.65 1.63 -11.92
C ALA A 348 -14.75 0.18 -12.46
N GLU A 349 -15.05 0.03 -13.76
CA GLU A 349 -15.07 -1.28 -14.43
C GLU A 349 -13.68 -1.91 -14.47
N SER A 350 -12.64 -1.14 -14.74
CA SER A 350 -11.26 -1.64 -14.79
C SER A 350 -10.79 -2.17 -13.43
N ALA A 351 -11.29 -1.62 -12.32
CA ALA A 351 -10.95 -2.06 -10.98
C ALA A 351 -11.43 -3.50 -10.65
N ASN A 352 -12.38 -4.06 -11.42
CA ASN A 352 -12.91 -5.40 -11.16
C ASN A 352 -11.85 -6.51 -11.26
N GLN A 353 -10.82 -6.34 -12.10
CA GLN A 353 -9.70 -7.27 -12.17
C GLN A 353 -8.88 -7.33 -10.87
N TYR A 354 -8.90 -6.27 -10.08
CA TYR A 354 -8.18 -6.13 -8.82
C TYR A 354 -9.04 -6.44 -7.59
N ARG A 355 -10.23 -7.01 -7.74
CA ARG A 355 -11.04 -7.42 -6.57
C ARG A 355 -10.26 -8.40 -5.70
N LEU A 356 -10.33 -8.20 -4.39
CA LEU A 356 -9.59 -8.99 -3.39
C LEU A 356 -9.77 -10.50 -3.58
N LYS A 357 -10.97 -10.95 -3.96
CA LYS A 357 -11.26 -12.35 -4.30
C LYS A 357 -10.34 -12.92 -5.38
N ASN A 358 -9.99 -12.12 -6.40
CA ASN A 358 -9.08 -12.56 -7.46
C ASN A 358 -7.64 -12.71 -6.94
N SER A 359 -7.24 -11.82 -6.04
CA SER A 359 -5.93 -11.88 -5.38
C SER A 359 -5.81 -13.11 -4.49
N ILE A 360 -6.84 -13.41 -3.71
CA ILE A 360 -6.89 -14.59 -2.84
C ILE A 360 -6.75 -15.87 -3.66
N ARG A 361 -7.50 -16.04 -4.74
CA ARG A 361 -7.39 -17.23 -5.62
C ARG A 361 -5.98 -17.42 -6.18
N LYS A 362 -5.31 -16.33 -6.61
CA LYS A 362 -3.93 -16.39 -7.09
C LYS A 362 -2.95 -16.77 -5.98
N ALA A 363 -3.16 -16.27 -4.77
CA ALA A 363 -2.33 -16.61 -3.62
C ALA A 363 -2.48 -18.08 -3.21
N GLU A 364 -3.71 -18.58 -3.17
CA GLU A 364 -3.99 -20.00 -2.90
C GLU A 364 -3.35 -20.91 -3.96
N GLN A 365 -3.37 -20.50 -5.22
CA GLN A 365 -2.68 -21.22 -6.27
C GLN A 365 -1.17 -21.25 -6.02
N MET A 366 -0.55 -20.13 -5.68
CA MET A 366 0.88 -20.05 -5.34
C MET A 366 1.21 -20.93 -4.13
N PHE A 367 0.38 -20.94 -3.09
CA PHE A 367 0.58 -21.79 -1.92
C PHE A 367 0.47 -23.28 -2.26
N ALA A 368 -0.51 -23.64 -3.09
CA ALA A 368 -0.68 -25.02 -3.54
C ALA A 368 0.49 -25.51 -4.40
N GLU A 369 1.01 -24.66 -5.29
CA GLU A 369 2.21 -24.94 -6.07
C GLU A 369 3.41 -25.23 -5.16
N GLU A 370 3.69 -24.36 -4.20
CA GLU A 370 4.81 -24.55 -3.24
C GLU A 370 4.64 -25.82 -2.40
N ILE A 371 3.41 -26.09 -1.91
CA ILE A 371 3.14 -27.34 -1.16
C ILE A 371 3.44 -28.58 -2.02
N ALA A 372 3.01 -28.57 -3.27
CA ALA A 372 3.24 -29.69 -4.17
C ALA A 372 4.74 -29.87 -4.51
N GLU A 373 5.48 -28.78 -4.68
CA GLU A 373 6.93 -28.83 -5.00
C GLU A 373 7.76 -29.24 -3.79
N THR A 374 7.34 -28.89 -2.56
CA THR A 374 8.08 -29.23 -1.34
C THR A 374 7.79 -30.65 -0.83
N LEU A 375 6.56 -31.15 -1.00
CA LEU A 375 6.10 -32.43 -0.41
C LEU A 375 5.96 -33.56 -1.45
N GLY A 376 6.06 -33.26 -2.75
CA GLY A 376 5.99 -34.22 -3.85
C GLY A 376 7.36 -34.69 -4.25
#